data_a08dc6e92ce778cfb6b324576b9784db
#
_entry.id   a08dc6e92ce778cfb6b324576b9784db
#
_cell.length_a   1.000
_cell.length_b   1.000
_cell.length_c   1.000
_cell.angle_alpha   90.00
_cell.angle_beta   90.00
_cell.angle_gamma   90.00
#
_symmetry.space_group_name_H-M   'P 1'
#
loop_
_entity.id
_entity.type
_entity.pdbx_description
1 polymer ?
#
loop_
_entity_poly.entity_id
_entity_poly.type
_entity_poly.pdbx_seq_one_letter_code
_entity_poly.pdbx_strand_id
1 'polypeptide(L)'
;MTQALLLDPVLENILDQARWAPSGDNTQPWRFEVVAPRHVVVHGFDTRSHCVYDLDGHPSQLSVGALLESLALAASSHGLCMEAHRRGGLPETLPKFDVRFADSPGMLPDPLAAFLPQRSVQRRRLSTRRLRASEKAALAASLPPGYGVQWFEGWRARLACARLLFDNAKLRLTMPEAHKVHRDVIEWGARFSSERIPEQALGIDPITGRLMRWVMHSWRRVDFSTPGWEAPLPRGCRWTCCRGCIAPHISCCWPMRRRARSTITWRRAVPCSVSG
;
A
#
# COMPACT_ATOMS: atom_id res chain seq x y z
N MET A 1 -10.91 38.65 -3.91
CA MET A 1 -11.90 37.85 -3.16
C MET A 1 -11.93 36.47 -3.81
N THR A 2 -11.25 35.49 -3.22
CA THR A 2 -11.25 34.10 -3.73
C THR A 2 -12.57 33.47 -3.31
N GLN A 3 -13.48 33.32 -4.25
CA GLN A 3 -14.72 32.59 -4.04
C GLN A 3 -14.32 31.15 -3.66
N ALA A 4 -14.62 30.73 -2.44
CA ALA A 4 -14.47 29.34 -2.03
C ALA A 4 -15.34 28.52 -3.00
N LEU A 5 -14.71 27.77 -3.88
CA LEU A 5 -15.41 26.80 -4.71
C LEU A 5 -16.10 25.83 -3.74
N LEU A 6 -17.43 25.92 -3.66
CA LEU A 6 -18.23 24.89 -2.99
C LEU A 6 -17.87 23.57 -3.69
N LEU A 7 -17.26 22.68 -2.94
CA LEU A 7 -16.86 21.36 -3.45
C LEU A 7 -18.14 20.62 -3.89
N ASP A 8 -18.14 20.11 -5.12
CA ASP A 8 -19.22 19.26 -5.59
C ASP A 8 -19.37 18.07 -4.62
N PRO A 9 -20.55 17.82 -4.03
CA PRO A 9 -20.75 16.71 -3.08
C PRO A 9 -20.36 15.33 -3.65
N VAL A 10 -20.53 15.14 -4.96
CA VAL A 10 -20.10 13.90 -5.63
C VAL A 10 -18.57 13.79 -5.61
N LEU A 11 -17.88 14.86 -5.96
CA LEU A 11 -16.43 14.89 -5.95
C LEU A 11 -15.89 14.71 -4.53
N GLU A 12 -16.49 15.37 -3.54
CA GLU A 12 -16.12 15.21 -2.13
C GLU A 12 -16.22 13.75 -1.69
N ASN A 13 -17.31 13.07 -2.02
CA ASN A 13 -17.51 11.66 -1.71
C ASN A 13 -16.46 10.77 -2.40
N ILE A 14 -16.13 11.03 -3.67
CA ILE A 14 -15.10 10.29 -4.40
C ILE A 14 -13.74 10.45 -3.72
N LEU A 15 -13.36 11.67 -3.32
CA LEU A 15 -12.09 11.93 -2.66
C LEU A 15 -12.05 11.30 -1.26
N ASP A 16 -13.16 11.34 -0.50
CA ASP A 16 -13.25 10.71 0.81
C ASP A 16 -13.11 9.19 0.74
N GLN A 17 -13.71 8.54 -0.25
CA GLN A 17 -13.52 7.11 -0.48
C GLN A 17 -12.09 6.79 -0.95
N ALA A 18 -11.54 7.58 -1.86
CA ALA A 18 -10.22 7.34 -2.43
C ALA A 18 -9.08 7.48 -1.41
N ARG A 19 -9.22 8.32 -0.38
CA ARG A 19 -8.22 8.46 0.68
C ARG A 19 -7.93 7.17 1.45
N TRP A 20 -8.82 6.16 1.38
CA TRP A 20 -8.59 4.83 1.93
C TRP A 20 -7.66 3.96 1.09
N ALA A 21 -7.09 4.51 0.01
CA ALA A 21 -6.08 3.82 -0.80
C ALA A 21 -4.90 3.36 0.08
N PRO A 22 -4.32 2.17 -0.20
CA PRO A 22 -3.17 1.71 0.54
C PRO A 22 -1.93 2.56 0.24
N SER A 23 -1.15 2.86 1.28
CA SER A 23 0.15 3.50 1.14
C SER A 23 1.18 2.88 2.07
N GLY A 24 2.45 2.99 1.73
CA GLY A 24 3.54 2.55 2.58
C GLY A 24 3.44 3.25 3.95
N ASP A 25 3.42 2.48 5.02
CA ASP A 25 3.32 2.97 6.40
C ASP A 25 2.17 3.96 6.67
N ASN A 26 1.14 3.97 5.80
CA ASN A 26 0.01 4.91 5.80
C ASN A 26 0.44 6.38 5.61
N THR A 27 1.53 6.61 4.89
CA THR A 27 2.07 7.97 4.69
C THR A 27 1.23 8.85 3.77
N GLN A 28 0.33 8.24 2.99
CA GLN A 28 -0.55 8.93 2.04
C GLN A 28 0.21 10.00 1.23
N PRO A 29 1.14 9.59 0.35
CA PRO A 29 2.07 10.50 -0.32
C PRO A 29 1.40 11.27 -1.46
N TRP A 30 0.29 11.94 -1.15
CA TRP A 30 -0.51 12.72 -2.08
C TRP A 30 -1.25 13.87 -1.39
N ARG A 31 -1.58 14.88 -2.18
CA ARG A 31 -2.51 15.97 -1.84
C ARG A 31 -3.42 16.23 -3.04
N PHE A 32 -4.63 16.67 -2.78
CA PHE A 32 -5.62 17.01 -3.80
C PHE A 32 -5.72 18.52 -3.96
N GLU A 33 -5.75 18.97 -5.19
CA GLU A 33 -6.09 20.34 -5.57
C GLU A 33 -7.32 20.28 -6.48
N VAL A 34 -8.44 20.80 -6.02
CA VAL A 34 -9.68 20.84 -6.81
C VAL A 34 -9.61 22.07 -7.72
N VAL A 35 -9.56 21.82 -9.02
CA VAL A 35 -9.48 22.86 -10.05
C VAL A 35 -10.87 23.23 -10.59
N ALA A 36 -11.75 22.23 -10.70
CA ALA A 36 -13.13 22.37 -11.17
C ALA A 36 -13.99 21.22 -10.61
N PRO A 37 -15.32 21.29 -10.70
CA PRO A 37 -16.21 20.26 -10.15
C PRO A 37 -15.93 18.83 -10.63
N ARG A 38 -15.31 18.68 -11.80
CA ARG A 38 -14.96 17.39 -12.40
C ARG A 38 -13.45 17.26 -12.71
N HIS A 39 -12.62 18.10 -12.08
CA HIS A 39 -11.19 18.11 -12.31
C HIS A 39 -10.41 18.31 -11.03
N VAL A 40 -9.56 17.36 -10.71
CA VAL A 40 -8.65 17.35 -9.55
C VAL A 40 -7.22 17.17 -10.02
N VAL A 41 -6.30 17.91 -9.45
CA VAL A 41 -4.87 17.64 -9.59
C VAL A 41 -4.40 16.87 -8.35
N VAL A 42 -3.87 15.68 -8.57
CA VAL A 42 -3.20 14.90 -7.54
C VAL A 42 -1.73 15.26 -7.53
N HIS A 43 -1.27 15.87 -6.44
CA HIS A 43 0.13 16.14 -6.18
C HIS A 43 0.73 14.96 -5.43
N GLY A 44 1.56 14.18 -6.09
CA GLY A 44 2.32 13.09 -5.46
C GLY A 44 3.64 13.59 -4.89
N PHE A 45 4.15 12.90 -3.88
CA PHE A 45 5.50 13.07 -3.35
C PHE A 45 6.04 11.74 -2.88
N ASP A 46 7.35 11.65 -2.66
CA ASP A 46 7.96 10.43 -2.14
C ASP A 46 8.49 10.60 -0.71
N THR A 47 8.89 9.49 -0.12
CA THR A 47 9.33 9.42 1.27
C THR A 47 10.86 9.30 1.42
N ARG A 48 11.63 9.37 0.33
CA ARG A 48 13.10 9.23 0.34
C ARG A 48 13.82 10.21 1.26
N SER A 49 13.23 11.39 1.48
CA SER A 49 13.83 12.41 2.33
C SER A 49 13.82 12.08 3.83
N HIS A 50 12.95 11.16 4.27
CA HIS A 50 12.78 10.82 5.69
C HIS A 50 12.62 9.35 5.98
N CYS A 51 12.46 8.50 4.97
CA CYS A 51 12.36 7.06 5.12
C CYS A 51 13.61 6.39 4.57
N VAL A 52 14.55 6.03 5.44
CA VAL A 52 15.88 5.48 5.09
C VAL A 52 15.82 4.20 4.24
N TYR A 53 14.72 3.47 4.26
CA TYR A 53 14.53 2.26 3.46
C TYR A 53 13.68 2.47 2.20
N ASP A 54 13.29 3.70 1.91
CA ASP A 54 12.75 4.07 0.61
C ASP A 54 13.91 4.53 -0.29
N LEU A 55 14.51 3.58 -1.01
CA LEU A 55 15.75 3.83 -1.76
C LEU A 55 15.51 4.54 -3.09
N ASP A 56 14.37 4.30 -3.71
CA ASP A 56 14.10 4.67 -5.10
C ASP A 56 12.73 5.33 -5.35
N GLY A 57 11.92 5.53 -4.30
CA GLY A 57 10.59 6.11 -4.38
C GLY A 57 9.49 5.16 -4.89
N HIS A 58 9.82 3.91 -5.21
CA HIS A 58 8.84 2.94 -5.70
C HIS A 58 7.66 2.70 -4.76
N PRO A 59 7.84 2.62 -3.41
CA PRO A 59 6.72 2.50 -2.48
C PRO A 59 5.70 3.63 -2.61
N SER A 60 6.18 4.87 -2.77
CA SER A 60 5.32 6.03 -2.96
C SER A 60 4.64 6.04 -4.33
N GLN A 61 5.35 5.65 -5.38
CA GLN A 61 4.77 5.50 -6.72
C GLN A 61 3.66 4.45 -6.75
N LEU A 62 3.87 3.29 -6.10
CA LEU A 62 2.83 2.26 -5.95
C LEU A 62 1.63 2.79 -5.17
N SER A 63 1.86 3.60 -4.14
CA SER A 63 0.80 4.20 -3.34
C SER A 63 -0.05 5.18 -4.15
N VAL A 64 0.59 6.03 -4.97
CA VAL A 64 -0.13 6.95 -5.88
C VAL A 64 -0.89 6.17 -6.95
N GLY A 65 -0.32 5.08 -7.48
CA GLY A 65 -1.04 4.19 -8.41
C GLY A 65 -2.29 3.58 -7.78
N ALA A 66 -2.19 3.11 -6.54
CA ALA A 66 -3.33 2.58 -5.79
C ALA A 66 -4.39 3.66 -5.49
N LEU A 67 -3.97 4.93 -5.29
CA LEU A 67 -4.88 6.05 -5.15
C LEU A 67 -5.66 6.29 -6.45
N LEU A 68 -4.98 6.32 -7.60
CA LEU A 68 -5.64 6.52 -8.90
C LEU A 68 -6.68 5.42 -9.17
N GLU A 69 -6.36 4.17 -8.88
CA GLU A 69 -7.32 3.07 -8.96
C GLU A 69 -8.50 3.27 -8.00
N SER A 70 -8.24 3.68 -6.76
CA SER A 70 -9.29 3.95 -5.78
C SER A 70 -10.21 5.10 -6.20
N LEU A 71 -9.67 6.14 -6.86
CA LEU A 71 -10.46 7.21 -7.45
C LEU A 71 -11.38 6.70 -8.56
N ALA A 72 -10.87 5.82 -9.44
CA ALA A 72 -11.66 5.23 -10.51
C ALA A 72 -12.79 4.34 -9.96
N LEU A 73 -12.49 3.50 -8.97
CA LEU A 73 -13.50 2.66 -8.30
C LEU A 73 -14.57 3.51 -7.62
N ALA A 74 -14.18 4.56 -6.88
CA ALA A 74 -15.13 5.46 -6.24
C ALA A 74 -16.00 6.20 -7.26
N ALA A 75 -15.41 6.69 -8.35
CA ALA A 75 -16.13 7.38 -9.42
C ALA A 75 -17.18 6.50 -10.09
N SER A 76 -16.90 5.20 -10.27
CA SER A 76 -17.85 4.25 -10.86
C SER A 76 -19.16 4.18 -10.09
N SER A 77 -19.13 4.34 -8.75
CA SER A 77 -20.33 4.35 -7.89
C SER A 77 -21.25 5.54 -8.16
N HIS A 78 -20.75 6.55 -8.85
CA HIS A 78 -21.49 7.75 -9.24
C HIS A 78 -21.78 7.81 -10.75
N GLY A 79 -21.59 6.71 -11.48
CA GLY A 79 -21.79 6.67 -12.93
C GLY A 79 -20.75 7.51 -13.70
N LEU A 80 -19.56 7.72 -13.10
CA LEU A 80 -18.51 8.52 -13.69
C LEU A 80 -17.34 7.64 -14.11
N CYS A 81 -16.83 7.88 -15.32
CA CYS A 81 -15.52 7.38 -15.70
C CYS A 81 -14.41 8.38 -15.32
N MET A 82 -13.22 7.86 -15.07
CA MET A 82 -12.06 8.65 -14.69
C MET A 82 -10.95 8.52 -15.73
N GLU A 83 -10.39 9.66 -16.11
CA GLU A 83 -9.14 9.72 -16.87
C GLU A 83 -8.06 10.39 -16.03
N ALA A 84 -6.86 9.81 -16.02
CA ALA A 84 -5.72 10.34 -15.32
C ALA A 84 -4.52 10.51 -16.25
N HIS A 85 -3.97 11.71 -16.30
CA HIS A 85 -2.81 12.05 -17.11
C HIS A 85 -1.68 12.57 -16.24
N ARG A 86 -0.52 11.93 -16.29
CA ARG A 86 0.69 12.44 -15.63
C ARG A 86 1.20 13.67 -16.37
N ARG A 87 1.44 14.76 -15.66
CA ARG A 87 2.09 15.94 -16.22
C ARG A 87 3.56 15.64 -16.56
N GLY A 88 3.96 15.97 -17.78
CA GLY A 88 5.36 15.86 -18.23
C GLY A 88 6.26 16.91 -17.57
N GLY A 89 7.59 16.70 -17.68
CA GLY A 89 8.58 17.68 -17.23
C GLY A 89 8.77 17.83 -15.73
N LEU A 90 8.05 17.03 -14.92
CA LEU A 90 8.17 17.04 -13.46
C LEU A 90 9.09 15.91 -12.97
N PRO A 91 9.84 16.14 -11.88
CA PRO A 91 10.68 15.10 -11.30
C PRO A 91 9.84 13.92 -10.79
N GLU A 92 10.44 12.73 -10.77
CA GLU A 92 9.76 11.54 -10.25
C GLU A 92 9.42 11.63 -8.76
N THR A 93 10.13 12.47 -8.02
CA THR A 93 9.90 12.74 -6.60
C THR A 93 8.62 13.54 -6.33
N LEU A 94 8.15 14.30 -7.32
CA LEU A 94 7.00 15.19 -7.20
C LEU A 94 6.07 15.06 -8.41
N PRO A 95 5.55 13.87 -8.71
CA PRO A 95 4.66 13.66 -9.84
C PRO A 95 3.33 14.38 -9.62
N LYS A 96 2.76 14.92 -10.70
CA LYS A 96 1.40 15.46 -10.69
C LYS A 96 0.55 14.75 -11.73
N PHE A 97 -0.71 14.53 -11.37
CA PHE A 97 -1.68 13.90 -12.26
C PHE A 97 -2.92 14.79 -12.37
N ASP A 98 -3.29 15.12 -13.60
CA ASP A 98 -4.60 15.66 -13.92
C ASP A 98 -5.60 14.51 -13.94
N VAL A 99 -6.58 14.57 -13.06
CA VAL A 99 -7.65 13.58 -12.94
C VAL A 99 -8.97 14.25 -13.31
N ARG A 100 -9.61 13.75 -14.35
CA ARG A 100 -10.88 14.26 -14.85
C ARG A 100 -11.95 13.20 -14.75
N PHE A 101 -13.15 13.63 -14.40
CA PHE A 101 -14.31 12.76 -14.31
C PHE A 101 -15.33 13.18 -15.38
N ALA A 102 -15.84 12.20 -16.12
CA ALA A 102 -16.86 12.40 -17.14
C ALA A 102 -18.06 11.50 -16.88
N ASP A 103 -19.26 11.99 -17.18
CA ASP A 103 -20.44 11.15 -17.10
C ASP A 103 -20.32 9.98 -18.08
N SER A 104 -20.65 8.80 -17.62
CA SER A 104 -20.62 7.56 -18.42
C SER A 104 -21.95 6.85 -18.29
N PRO A 105 -22.93 7.24 -19.13
CA PRO A 105 -24.27 6.64 -19.10
C PRO A 105 -24.19 5.12 -19.26
N GLY A 106 -24.82 4.39 -18.32
CA GLY A 106 -24.80 2.93 -18.33
C GLY A 106 -23.59 2.29 -17.63
N MET A 107 -22.65 3.06 -17.11
CA MET A 107 -21.59 2.51 -16.25
C MET A 107 -22.19 1.91 -14.99
N LEU A 108 -21.89 0.64 -14.76
CA LEU A 108 -22.25 -0.03 -13.51
C LEU A 108 -21.16 0.22 -12.46
N PRO A 109 -21.54 0.39 -11.17
CA PRO A 109 -20.59 0.47 -10.10
C PRO A 109 -19.65 -0.76 -10.08
N ASP A 110 -18.34 -0.52 -9.96
CA ASP A 110 -17.41 -1.63 -9.80
C ASP A 110 -17.68 -2.32 -8.44
N PRO A 111 -17.81 -3.66 -8.40
CA PRO A 111 -18.06 -4.39 -7.16
C PRO A 111 -17.01 -4.14 -6.06
N LEU A 112 -15.79 -3.74 -6.43
CA LEU A 112 -14.72 -3.45 -5.48
C LEU A 112 -14.90 -2.09 -4.79
N ALA A 113 -15.68 -1.18 -5.34
CA ALA A 113 -15.92 0.14 -4.73
C ALA A 113 -16.46 0.04 -3.30
N ALA A 114 -17.40 -0.89 -3.04
CA ALA A 114 -17.97 -1.12 -1.71
C ALA A 114 -16.92 -1.55 -0.66
N PHE A 115 -15.77 -2.04 -1.08
CA PHE A 115 -14.72 -2.51 -0.20
C PHE A 115 -13.63 -1.47 0.08
N LEU A 116 -13.63 -0.31 -0.58
CA LEU A 116 -12.62 0.74 -0.37
C LEU A 116 -12.43 1.08 1.13
N PRO A 117 -13.47 1.44 1.89
CA PRO A 117 -13.30 1.77 3.30
C PRO A 117 -13.12 0.54 4.21
N GLN A 118 -13.47 -0.66 3.73
CA GLN A 118 -13.36 -1.91 4.51
C GLN A 118 -12.00 -2.57 4.35
N ARG A 119 -11.30 -2.27 3.26
CA ARG A 119 -9.99 -2.83 2.96
C ARG A 119 -8.96 -2.39 4.00
N SER A 120 -8.19 -3.33 4.50
CA SER A 120 -7.05 -3.05 5.37
C SER A 120 -5.86 -3.94 5.03
N VAL A 121 -4.65 -3.49 5.37
CA VAL A 121 -3.44 -4.33 5.28
C VAL A 121 -3.49 -5.37 6.39
N GLN A 122 -3.55 -6.65 6.01
CA GLN A 122 -3.60 -7.74 6.98
C GLN A 122 -2.19 -8.04 7.51
N ARG A 123 -1.95 -7.67 8.77
CA ARG A 123 -0.71 -7.98 9.50
C ARG A 123 -0.86 -9.12 10.52
N ARG A 124 -2.08 -9.62 10.73
CA ARG A 124 -2.34 -10.79 11.59
C ARG A 124 -2.07 -12.09 10.84
N ARG A 125 -2.02 -13.17 11.58
CA ARG A 125 -1.83 -14.52 11.02
C ARG A 125 -2.94 -14.83 10.02
N LEU A 126 -2.53 -15.18 8.79
CA LEU A 126 -3.43 -15.64 7.75
C LEU A 126 -3.82 -17.11 7.96
N SER A 127 -4.90 -17.54 7.31
CA SER A 127 -5.30 -18.94 7.26
C SER A 127 -4.19 -19.80 6.64
N THR A 128 -4.06 -21.03 7.11
CA THR A 128 -3.15 -22.04 6.53
C THR A 128 -3.78 -22.82 5.39
N ARG A 129 -5.05 -22.56 5.06
CA ARG A 129 -5.78 -23.19 3.95
C ARG A 129 -5.07 -22.91 2.62
N ARG A 130 -4.94 -23.93 1.80
CA ARG A 130 -4.44 -23.75 0.43
C ARG A 130 -5.50 -23.06 -0.43
N LEU A 131 -5.07 -22.18 -1.34
CA LEU A 131 -5.96 -21.62 -2.35
C LEU A 131 -6.41 -22.71 -3.32
N ARG A 132 -7.67 -22.66 -3.69
CA ARG A 132 -8.25 -23.53 -4.72
C ARG A 132 -7.75 -23.10 -6.10
N ALA A 133 -7.81 -23.99 -7.07
CA ALA A 133 -7.41 -23.67 -8.45
C ALA A 133 -8.23 -22.48 -9.02
N SER A 134 -9.53 -22.43 -8.74
CA SER A 134 -10.40 -21.33 -9.15
C SER A 134 -10.02 -19.98 -8.52
N GLU A 135 -9.63 -19.97 -7.23
CA GLU A 135 -9.18 -18.76 -6.55
C GLU A 135 -7.86 -18.24 -7.13
N LYS A 136 -6.95 -19.16 -7.47
CA LYS A 136 -5.69 -18.80 -8.13
C LYS A 136 -5.94 -18.26 -9.55
N ALA A 137 -6.85 -18.88 -10.29
CA ALA A 137 -7.20 -18.42 -11.63
C ALA A 137 -7.83 -17.02 -11.58
N ALA A 138 -8.75 -16.76 -10.64
CA ALA A 138 -9.36 -15.45 -10.45
C ALA A 138 -8.33 -14.37 -10.09
N LEU A 139 -7.41 -14.69 -9.17
CA LEU A 139 -6.31 -13.76 -8.80
C LEU A 139 -5.36 -13.50 -9.98
N ALA A 140 -5.05 -14.50 -10.78
CA ALA A 140 -4.22 -14.32 -11.96
C ALA A 140 -4.92 -13.51 -13.04
N ALA A 141 -6.24 -13.71 -13.22
CA ALA A 141 -7.03 -12.98 -14.19
C ALA A 141 -7.26 -11.51 -13.83
N SER A 142 -7.13 -11.15 -12.54
CA SER A 142 -7.24 -9.75 -12.08
C SER A 142 -6.03 -8.88 -12.42
N LEU A 143 -4.94 -9.49 -12.92
CA LEU A 143 -3.73 -8.75 -13.24
C LEU A 143 -3.82 -8.11 -14.63
N PRO A 144 -3.28 -6.89 -14.80
CA PRO A 144 -3.18 -6.28 -16.10
C PRO A 144 -2.18 -7.02 -17.00
N PRO A 145 -2.29 -6.89 -18.33
CA PRO A 145 -1.33 -7.49 -19.27
C PRO A 145 0.11 -7.13 -18.95
N GLY A 146 1.02 -8.10 -19.02
CA GLY A 146 2.45 -7.94 -18.70
C GLY A 146 2.82 -8.24 -17.26
N TYR A 147 1.85 -8.61 -16.42
CA TYR A 147 2.07 -9.08 -15.05
C TYR A 147 1.70 -10.55 -14.92
N GLY A 148 2.33 -11.22 -13.97
CA GLY A 148 2.06 -12.62 -13.65
C GLY A 148 2.12 -12.88 -12.15
N VAL A 149 1.56 -13.99 -11.71
CA VAL A 149 1.61 -14.46 -10.33
C VAL A 149 2.56 -15.63 -10.22
N GLN A 150 3.52 -15.53 -9.31
CA GLN A 150 4.34 -16.67 -8.91
C GLN A 150 3.85 -17.19 -7.56
N TRP A 151 3.50 -18.48 -7.52
CA TRP A 151 3.00 -19.13 -6.32
C TRP A 151 4.14 -19.81 -5.56
N PHE A 152 4.39 -19.39 -4.33
CA PHE A 152 5.35 -20.05 -3.42
C PHE A 152 4.60 -21.07 -2.57
N GLU A 153 4.47 -22.28 -3.08
CA GLU A 153 3.83 -23.41 -2.41
C GLU A 153 4.84 -24.46 -2.02
N GLY A 154 4.47 -25.30 -1.08
CA GLY A 154 5.38 -26.27 -0.49
C GLY A 154 6.27 -25.68 0.61
N TRP A 155 6.72 -26.57 1.52
CA TRP A 155 7.38 -26.14 2.73
C TRP A 155 8.76 -25.50 2.48
N ARG A 156 9.52 -25.96 1.48
CA ARG A 156 10.84 -25.41 1.14
C ARG A 156 10.76 -23.98 0.62
N ALA A 157 9.88 -23.73 -0.34
CA ALA A 157 9.69 -22.38 -0.90
C ALA A 157 9.16 -21.40 0.16
N ARG A 158 8.23 -21.84 1.00
CA ARG A 158 7.69 -21.06 2.11
C ARG A 158 8.75 -20.75 3.16
N LEU A 159 9.62 -21.72 3.50
CA LEU A 159 10.71 -21.51 4.43
C LEU A 159 11.75 -20.54 3.89
N ALA A 160 12.08 -20.63 2.59
CA ALA A 160 13.00 -19.69 1.94
C ALA A 160 12.44 -18.25 1.99
N CYS A 161 11.15 -18.06 1.62
CA CYS A 161 10.49 -16.76 1.75
C CYS A 161 10.46 -16.26 3.20
N ALA A 162 10.18 -17.14 4.17
CA ALA A 162 10.13 -16.77 5.57
C ALA A 162 11.51 -16.31 6.09
N ARG A 163 12.58 -16.98 5.69
CA ARG A 163 13.95 -16.55 6.02
C ARG A 163 14.27 -15.19 5.43
N LEU A 164 13.99 -14.98 4.14
CA LEU A 164 14.21 -13.70 3.48
C LEU A 164 13.46 -12.57 4.19
N LEU A 165 12.19 -12.78 4.54
CA LEU A 165 11.38 -11.81 5.26
C LEU A 165 11.89 -11.55 6.68
N PHE A 166 12.39 -12.59 7.35
CA PHE A 166 13.02 -12.47 8.67
C PHE A 166 14.30 -11.65 8.60
N ASP A 167 15.19 -11.96 7.66
CA ASP A 167 16.46 -11.26 7.49
C ASP A 167 16.24 -9.79 7.14
N ASN A 168 15.28 -9.51 6.26
CA ASN A 168 14.86 -8.14 5.95
C ASN A 168 14.31 -7.40 7.18
N ALA A 169 13.46 -8.06 7.97
CA ALA A 169 12.93 -7.46 9.19
C ALA A 169 14.01 -7.24 10.25
N LYS A 170 14.92 -8.21 10.43
CA LYS A 170 16.07 -8.09 11.32
C LYS A 170 16.91 -6.86 10.93
N LEU A 171 17.30 -6.75 9.66
CA LEU A 171 18.10 -5.63 9.17
C LEU A 171 17.42 -4.29 9.52
N ARG A 172 16.16 -4.10 9.14
CA ARG A 172 15.44 -2.85 9.39
C ARG A 172 15.27 -2.52 10.87
N LEU A 173 15.08 -3.52 11.72
CA LEU A 173 14.86 -3.32 13.15
C LEU A 173 16.16 -3.13 13.93
N THR A 174 17.32 -3.49 13.34
CA THR A 174 18.65 -3.35 13.96
C THR A 174 19.47 -2.20 13.39
N MET A 175 18.89 -1.37 12.50
CA MET A 175 19.54 -0.18 11.97
C MET A 175 19.15 1.06 12.81
N PRO A 176 20.13 1.80 13.35
CA PRO A 176 19.86 3.01 14.13
C PRO A 176 19.06 4.05 13.35
N GLU A 177 19.36 4.20 12.06
CA GLU A 177 18.72 5.16 11.15
C GLU A 177 17.24 4.81 10.94
N ALA A 178 16.92 3.52 10.86
CA ALA A 178 15.54 3.05 10.71
C ALA A 178 14.72 3.16 12.01
N HIS A 179 15.37 3.21 13.17
CA HIS A 179 14.69 3.30 14.45
C HIS A 179 13.80 4.55 14.56
N LYS A 180 14.31 5.71 14.12
CA LYS A 180 13.53 6.95 14.12
C LYS A 180 12.27 6.81 13.27
N VAL A 181 12.42 6.26 12.06
CA VAL A 181 11.29 6.03 11.14
C VAL A 181 10.25 5.13 11.78
N HIS A 182 10.67 3.96 12.31
CA HIS A 182 9.75 3.01 12.95
C HIS A 182 9.05 3.56 14.18
N ARG A 183 9.73 4.38 14.99
CA ARG A 183 9.15 5.02 16.16
C ARG A 183 8.09 6.05 15.78
N ASP A 184 8.38 6.85 14.76
CA ASP A 184 7.56 8.00 14.38
C ASP A 184 6.36 7.58 13.52
N VAL A 185 6.44 6.43 12.84
CA VAL A 185 5.39 5.92 11.95
C VAL A 185 4.24 5.21 12.70
N ILE A 186 4.45 4.83 13.96
CA ILE A 186 3.42 4.13 14.74
C ILE A 186 2.68 5.11 15.65
N GLU A 187 1.36 5.12 15.55
CA GLU A 187 0.49 5.85 16.48
C GLU A 187 0.01 4.91 17.59
N TRP A 188 0.73 5.01 18.72
CA TRP A 188 0.49 4.16 19.88
C TRP A 188 -0.83 4.48 20.58
N GLY A 189 -1.61 3.43 20.91
CA GLY A 189 -2.92 3.55 21.55
C GLY A 189 -4.05 3.84 20.56
N ALA A 190 -3.77 4.11 19.30
CA ALA A 190 -4.77 4.45 18.32
C ALA A 190 -5.40 3.21 17.66
N ARG A 191 -6.70 3.32 17.37
CA ARG A 191 -7.45 2.37 16.54
C ARG A 191 -7.42 2.77 15.06
N PHE A 192 -7.48 4.07 14.79
CA PHE A 192 -7.42 4.68 13.47
C PHE A 192 -6.37 5.78 13.47
N SER A 193 -5.78 6.06 12.33
CA SER A 193 -4.83 7.14 12.13
C SER A 193 -4.95 7.68 10.72
N SER A 194 -4.87 8.99 10.59
CA SER A 194 -4.90 9.68 9.28
C SER A 194 -3.57 9.56 8.52
N GLU A 195 -2.43 9.49 9.24
CA GLU A 195 -1.10 9.61 8.62
C GLU A 195 -0.08 8.58 9.10
N ARG A 196 -0.47 7.73 10.08
CA ARG A 196 0.43 6.76 10.72
C ARG A 196 -0.17 5.36 10.74
N ILE A 197 0.61 4.41 11.17
CA ILE A 197 0.11 3.04 11.43
C ILE A 197 -0.51 3.03 12.82
N PRO A 198 -1.83 2.86 12.98
CA PRO A 198 -2.42 2.72 14.30
C PRO A 198 -1.95 1.44 14.98
N GLU A 199 -1.73 1.47 16.29
CA GLU A 199 -1.23 0.32 17.06
C GLU A 199 -2.04 -0.95 16.79
N GLN A 200 -3.38 -0.83 16.72
CA GLN A 200 -4.24 -1.99 16.46
C GLN A 200 -4.02 -2.64 15.09
N ALA A 201 -3.53 -1.88 14.10
CA ALA A 201 -3.21 -2.39 12.77
C ALA A 201 -1.87 -3.16 12.72
N LEU A 202 -1.04 -3.07 13.76
CA LEU A 202 0.19 -3.88 13.86
C LEU A 202 -0.14 -5.37 13.99
N GLY A 203 -1.33 -5.72 14.50
CA GLY A 203 -1.79 -7.09 14.64
C GLY A 203 -1.02 -7.88 15.69
N ILE A 204 -0.54 -7.20 16.74
CA ILE A 204 0.16 -7.75 17.90
C ILE A 204 -0.81 -7.92 19.07
N ASP A 205 -0.47 -8.82 19.97
CA ASP A 205 -1.19 -8.92 21.23
C ASP A 205 -0.85 -7.74 22.17
N PRO A 206 -1.72 -7.40 23.16
CA PRO A 206 -1.53 -6.23 24.00
C PRO A 206 -0.23 -6.24 24.83
N ILE A 207 0.26 -7.40 25.23
CA ILE A 207 1.50 -7.53 26.02
C ILE A 207 2.70 -7.21 25.15
N THR A 208 2.77 -7.83 23.96
CA THR A 208 3.80 -7.56 22.96
C THR A 208 3.76 -6.09 22.53
N GLY A 209 2.57 -5.50 22.38
CA GLY A 209 2.42 -4.07 22.06
C GLY A 209 3.05 -3.16 23.09
N ARG A 210 2.77 -3.40 24.38
CA ARG A 210 3.38 -2.63 25.49
C ARG A 210 4.91 -2.78 25.52
N LEU A 211 5.41 -4.01 25.36
CA LEU A 211 6.85 -4.27 25.30
C LEU A 211 7.49 -3.58 24.09
N MET A 212 6.89 -3.70 22.93
CA MET A 212 7.37 -3.04 21.70
C MET A 212 7.40 -1.53 21.85
N ARG A 213 6.36 -0.92 22.40
CA ARG A 213 6.31 0.52 22.68
C ARG A 213 7.44 0.92 23.64
N TRP A 214 7.68 0.15 24.69
CA TRP A 214 8.77 0.41 25.64
C TRP A 214 10.14 0.28 25.00
N VAL A 215 10.38 -0.75 24.21
CA VAL A 215 11.65 -0.95 23.47
C VAL A 215 11.88 0.18 22.47
N MET A 216 10.87 0.50 21.66
CA MET A 216 10.97 1.51 20.59
C MET A 216 11.13 2.95 21.11
N HIS A 217 10.91 3.19 22.40
CA HIS A 217 11.08 4.52 22.98
C HIS A 217 12.52 5.03 22.91
N SER A 218 13.54 4.16 22.90
CA SER A 218 14.95 4.55 22.91
C SER A 218 15.78 3.53 22.15
N TRP A 219 16.71 4.02 21.30
CA TRP A 219 17.68 3.15 20.62
C TRP A 219 18.47 2.25 21.57
N ARG A 220 18.89 2.76 22.73
CA ARG A 220 19.59 1.95 23.74
C ARG A 220 18.82 0.70 24.16
N ARG A 221 17.49 0.78 24.23
CA ARG A 221 16.65 -0.37 24.58
C ARG A 221 16.54 -1.36 23.43
N VAL A 222 16.47 -0.84 22.18
CA VAL A 222 16.52 -1.69 20.97
C VAL A 222 17.84 -2.43 20.91
N ASP A 223 18.94 -1.74 21.05
CA ASP A 223 20.30 -2.30 21.03
C ASP A 223 20.51 -3.33 22.13
N PHE A 224 20.08 -3.04 23.37
CA PHE A 224 20.10 -3.99 24.48
C PHE A 224 19.27 -5.26 24.22
N SER A 225 18.16 -5.14 23.52
CA SER A 225 17.29 -6.29 23.20
C SER A 225 17.77 -7.09 21.97
N THR A 226 18.67 -6.54 21.17
CA THR A 226 19.16 -7.13 19.91
C THR A 226 20.02 -8.40 20.08
N PRO A 227 20.91 -8.56 21.09
CA PRO A 227 21.70 -9.77 21.26
C PRO A 227 20.88 -11.05 21.37
N GLY A 228 19.63 -10.95 21.85
CA GLY A 228 18.71 -12.08 21.90
C GLY A 228 18.21 -12.56 20.53
N TRP A 229 18.48 -11.82 19.45
CA TRP A 229 18.08 -12.19 18.08
C TRP A 229 19.09 -13.10 17.39
N GLU A 230 20.30 -13.22 17.93
CA GLU A 230 21.35 -14.12 17.44
C GLU A 230 21.30 -15.52 18.10
N ALA A 231 20.57 -15.64 19.20
CA ALA A 231 20.36 -16.93 19.85
C ALA A 231 19.46 -17.84 18.97
N PRO A 232 19.71 -19.17 18.94
CA PRO A 232 18.89 -20.13 18.23
C PRO A 232 17.45 -20.00 18.76
N LEU A 233 16.56 -19.50 17.91
CA LEU A 233 15.14 -19.21 18.06
C LEU A 233 14.49 -19.77 19.35
N PRO A 234 14.46 -19.02 20.46
CA PRO A 234 13.56 -19.37 21.56
C PRO A 234 12.11 -19.15 21.08
N ARG A 235 11.20 -19.90 21.64
CA ARG A 235 9.78 -19.96 21.28
C ARG A 235 9.03 -18.62 21.08
N GLY A 236 9.65 -17.47 21.36
CA GLY A 236 9.12 -16.13 21.18
C GLY A 236 9.42 -15.44 19.84
N CYS A 237 10.43 -15.87 19.08
CA CYS A 237 10.77 -15.33 17.73
C CYS A 237 9.78 -15.75 16.63
N ARG A 238 8.56 -16.02 17.00
CA ARG A 238 7.45 -16.50 16.14
C ARG A 238 6.90 -15.45 15.18
N TRP A 239 7.39 -14.21 15.27
CA TRP A 239 6.70 -13.06 14.72
C TRP A 239 6.85 -12.92 13.22
N THR A 240 8.06 -12.81 12.71
CA THR A 240 8.25 -12.57 11.27
C THR A 240 8.43 -13.87 10.51
N CYS A 241 9.20 -14.81 11.06
CA CYS A 241 9.45 -16.10 10.43
C CYS A 241 8.17 -16.95 10.37
N CYS A 242 7.37 -16.98 11.45
CA CYS A 242 6.10 -17.72 11.47
C CYS A 242 5.03 -17.16 10.54
N ARG A 243 5.00 -15.84 10.28
CA ARG A 243 4.07 -15.28 9.29
C ARG A 243 4.37 -15.79 7.88
N GLY A 244 5.65 -15.85 7.49
CA GLY A 244 6.05 -16.40 6.20
C GLY A 244 5.86 -17.91 6.09
N CYS A 245 6.13 -18.67 7.18
CA CYS A 245 5.97 -20.12 7.18
C CYS A 245 4.53 -20.60 7.27
N ILE A 246 3.65 -19.82 7.91
CA ILE A 246 2.27 -20.21 8.19
C ILE A 246 1.30 -19.68 7.14
N ALA A 247 1.63 -18.58 6.45
CA ALA A 247 0.84 -18.16 5.29
C ALA A 247 1.02 -19.19 4.17
N PRO A 248 -0.03 -19.94 3.77
CA PRO A 248 0.11 -20.98 2.76
C PRO A 248 0.42 -20.42 1.38
N HIS A 249 0.26 -19.13 1.19
CA HIS A 249 0.39 -18.45 -0.10
C HIS A 249 1.06 -17.10 0.07
N ILE A 250 2.32 -17.02 -0.33
CA ILE A 250 2.98 -15.76 -0.64
C ILE A 250 2.89 -15.64 -2.16
N SER A 251 2.01 -14.75 -2.62
CA SER A 251 1.96 -14.36 -4.02
C SER A 251 2.77 -13.09 -4.18
N CYS A 252 3.78 -13.12 -5.04
CA CYS A 252 4.46 -11.92 -5.50
C CYS A 252 4.00 -11.65 -6.94
N CYS A 253 3.45 -10.47 -7.17
CA CYS A 253 3.25 -9.97 -8.53
C CYS A 253 4.60 -9.53 -9.07
N TRP A 254 5.09 -10.20 -10.08
CA TRP A 254 6.38 -9.89 -10.71
C TRP A 254 6.12 -9.38 -12.13
N PRO A 255 6.71 -8.25 -12.55
CA PRO A 255 6.68 -7.86 -13.96
C PRO A 255 7.43 -8.92 -14.77
N MET A 256 6.80 -9.48 -15.79
CA MET A 256 7.49 -10.37 -16.74
C MET A 256 8.62 -9.59 -17.38
N ARG A 257 9.84 -10.15 -17.28
CA ARG A 257 11.09 -9.58 -17.78
C ARG A 257 10.91 -8.89 -19.12
N ARG A 258 10.90 -7.58 -19.13
CA ARG A 258 11.59 -6.82 -20.15
C ARG A 258 12.82 -6.19 -19.50
N ARG A 259 14.01 -6.50 -20.02
CA ARG A 259 15.18 -5.66 -19.83
C ARG A 259 14.87 -4.31 -20.46
N ALA A 260 14.31 -3.42 -19.68
CA ALA A 260 14.19 -2.01 -20.03
C ALA A 260 14.26 -1.25 -18.70
N ARG A 261 15.06 -0.22 -18.71
CA ARG A 261 15.24 0.75 -17.64
C ARG A 261 13.92 0.98 -16.91
N SER A 262 13.96 1.00 -15.59
CA SER A 262 12.86 1.14 -14.67
C SER A 262 12.05 2.43 -14.87
N THR A 263 11.27 2.46 -15.93
CA THR A 263 10.17 3.41 -16.07
C THR A 263 8.92 2.62 -15.75
N ILE A 264 8.35 2.83 -14.58
CA ILE A 264 6.98 2.38 -14.32
C ILE A 264 6.12 3.12 -15.33
N THR A 265 5.76 2.44 -16.39
CA THR A 265 4.83 2.97 -17.38
C THR A 265 3.46 2.94 -16.71
N TRP A 266 3.03 4.11 -16.27
CA TRP A 266 1.65 4.34 -15.89
C TRP A 266 0.79 4.02 -17.13
N ARG A 267 0.11 2.88 -17.11
CA ARG A 267 -0.87 2.61 -18.16
C ARG A 267 -2.01 3.60 -18.03
N ARG A 268 -2.44 4.11 -19.17
CA ARG A 268 -3.72 4.80 -19.33
C ARG A 268 -4.80 3.99 -18.62
N ALA A 269 -5.62 4.64 -17.82
CA ALA A 269 -6.94 4.13 -17.49
C ALA A 269 -7.57 3.62 -18.79
N VAL A 270 -8.27 2.51 -18.72
CA VAL A 270 -8.96 1.93 -19.88
C VAL A 270 -9.78 3.04 -20.52
N PRO A 271 -9.58 3.40 -21.78
CA PRO A 271 -10.40 4.42 -22.40
C PRO A 271 -11.85 3.95 -22.31
N CYS A 272 -12.72 4.82 -21.80
CA CYS A 272 -14.15 4.60 -21.87
C CYS A 272 -14.48 4.49 -23.38
N SER A 273 -14.68 3.27 -23.87
CA SER A 273 -15.16 3.07 -25.23
C SER A 273 -16.59 3.58 -25.26
N VAL A 274 -16.75 4.81 -25.72
CA VAL A 274 -18.05 5.31 -26.15
C VAL A 274 -18.34 4.54 -27.43
N SER A 275 -19.08 3.44 -27.31
CA SER A 275 -19.75 2.83 -28.46
C SER A 275 -20.84 3.80 -28.89
N GLY A 276 -20.57 4.52 -29.98
CA GLY A 276 -21.58 5.27 -30.72
C GLY A 276 -22.59 4.35 -31.40
#